data_de4316451b4668960ab1cefce2c12059
#
_entry.id   de4316451b4668960ab1cefce2c12059
#
_cell.length_a   1.000
_cell.length_b   1.000
_cell.length_c   1.000
_cell.angle_alpha   90.00
_cell.angle_beta   90.00
_cell.angle_gamma   90.00
#
_symmetry.space_group_name_H-M   'P 1'
#
loop_
_entity.id
_entity.type
_entity.pdbx_description
1 polymer ?
#
loop_
_entity_poly.entity_id
_entity_poly.type
_entity_poly.pdbx_seq_one_letter_code
_entity_poly.pdbx_strand_id
1 'polypeptide(L)' 'MVDQHEDLQELLTRLNNVRDSMEAALGHVRGIEDDYRRGLLEAHIRGAIREINEQITELVSQRRR' A
#
# COMPACT_ATOMS: atom_id res chain seq x y z
N MET A 1 12.55 6.66 -24.92
CA MET A 1 12.08 5.38 -24.41
C MET A 1 12.51 5.22 -22.96
N VAL A 2 11.59 4.82 -22.10
CA VAL A 2 11.90 4.68 -20.68
C VAL A 2 12.58 3.35 -20.42
N ASP A 3 13.62 3.37 -19.59
CA ASP A 3 14.31 2.16 -19.19
C ASP A 3 13.36 1.32 -18.31
N GLN A 4 13.18 0.06 -18.69
CA GLN A 4 12.30 -0.84 -17.95
C GLN A 4 12.72 -0.98 -16.49
N HIS A 5 14.02 -0.96 -16.21
CA HIS A 5 14.53 -1.02 -14.85
C HIS A 5 14.10 0.21 -14.04
N GLU A 6 14.16 1.39 -14.64
CA GLU A 6 13.72 2.61 -14.00
C GLU A 6 12.22 2.58 -13.73
N ASP A 7 11.44 2.03 -14.67
CA ASP A 7 10.00 1.90 -14.48
C ASP A 7 9.67 1.06 -13.26
N LEU A 8 10.37 -0.05 -13.09
CA LEU A 8 10.14 -0.90 -11.93
C LEU A 8 10.53 -0.21 -10.64
N GLN A 9 11.65 0.51 -10.65
CA GLN A 9 12.10 1.23 -9.47
C GLN A 9 11.12 2.34 -9.10
N GLU A 10 10.64 3.08 -10.08
CA GLU A 10 9.67 4.13 -9.85
C GLU A 10 8.36 3.56 -9.31
N LEU A 11 7.91 2.46 -9.90
CA LEU A 11 6.68 1.81 -9.44
C LEU A 11 6.81 1.35 -7.99
N LEU A 12 7.95 0.76 -7.63
CA LEU A 12 8.19 0.36 -6.25
C LEU A 12 8.13 1.55 -5.29
N THR A 13 8.73 2.67 -5.69
CA THR A 13 8.70 3.88 -4.89
C THR A 13 7.26 4.35 -4.67
N ARG A 14 6.47 4.36 -5.74
CA ARG A 14 5.07 4.79 -5.65
C ARG A 14 4.25 3.85 -4.78
N LEU A 15 4.46 2.55 -4.91
CA LEU A 15 3.75 1.57 -4.08
C LEU A 15 4.10 1.73 -2.60
N ASN A 16 5.37 1.97 -2.30
CA ASN A 16 5.76 2.21 -0.92
C ASN A 16 5.12 3.49 -0.37
N ASN A 17 5.02 4.53 -1.19
CA ASN A 17 4.38 5.77 -0.78
C ASN A 17 2.89 5.57 -0.54
N VAL A 18 2.22 4.80 -1.39
CA VAL A 18 0.80 4.49 -1.20
C VAL A 18 0.60 3.71 0.09
N ARG A 19 1.45 2.72 0.36
CA ARG A 19 1.38 1.95 1.59
C ARG A 19 1.53 2.86 2.81
N ASP A 20 2.51 3.74 2.79
CA ASP A 20 2.75 4.65 3.91
C ASP A 20 1.54 5.56 4.12
N SER A 21 0.92 6.02 3.03
CA SER A 21 -0.29 6.84 3.12
C SER A 21 -1.45 6.07 3.72
N MET A 22 -1.57 4.78 3.37
CA MET A 22 -2.62 3.92 3.93
C MET A 22 -2.39 3.70 5.42
N GLU A 23 -1.15 3.52 5.83
CA GLU A 23 -0.83 3.35 7.25
C GLU A 23 -1.14 4.62 8.04
N ALA A 24 -0.83 5.79 7.47
CA ALA A 24 -1.19 7.05 8.09
C ALA A 24 -2.71 7.20 8.20
N ALA A 25 -3.43 6.82 7.14
CA ALA A 25 -4.89 6.86 7.13
C ALA A 25 -5.47 5.95 8.22
N LEU A 26 -4.86 4.80 8.44
CA LEU A 26 -5.30 3.88 9.49
C LEU A 26 -5.22 4.54 10.86
N GLY A 27 -4.17 5.33 11.10
CA GLY A 27 -4.03 6.08 12.34
C GLY A 27 -5.17 7.06 12.55
N HIS A 28 -5.58 7.75 11.48
CA HIS A 28 -6.70 8.68 11.55
C HIS A 28 -8.02 7.96 11.79
N VAL A 29 -8.22 6.82 11.12
CA VAL A 29 -9.44 6.03 11.28
C VAL A 29 -9.63 5.59 12.73
N ARG A 30 -8.54 5.26 13.42
CA ARG A 30 -8.61 4.81 14.80
C ARG A 30 -9.17 5.88 15.74
N GLY A 31 -9.15 7.14 15.32
CA GLY A 31 -9.74 8.24 16.09
C GLY A 31 -11.23 8.42 15.88
N ILE A 32 -11.85 7.66 14.97
CA ILE A 32 -13.28 7.76 14.72
C ILE A 32 -14.04 7.13 15.88
N GLU A 33 -15.02 7.85 16.44
CA GLU A 33 -15.75 7.36 17.59
C GLU A 33 -16.84 6.34 17.24
N ASP A 34 -17.39 6.43 16.03
CA ASP A 34 -18.40 5.50 15.56
C ASP A 34 -17.77 4.12 15.34
N ASP A 35 -18.12 3.16 16.19
CA ASP A 35 -17.51 1.83 16.16
C ASP A 35 -17.74 1.11 14.85
N TYR A 36 -18.93 1.22 14.29
CA TYR A 36 -19.26 0.52 13.06
C TYR A 36 -18.41 1.06 11.89
N ARG A 37 -18.39 2.38 11.75
CA ARG A 37 -17.68 3.01 10.65
C ARG A 37 -16.17 2.83 10.80
N ARG A 38 -15.67 2.95 12.01
CA ARG A 38 -14.26 2.72 12.29
C ARG A 38 -13.84 1.31 11.89
N GLY A 39 -14.60 0.30 12.33
CA GLY A 39 -14.27 -1.09 12.01
C GLY A 39 -14.32 -1.37 10.52
N LEU A 40 -15.32 -0.82 9.82
CA LEU A 40 -15.47 -1.01 8.39
C LEU A 40 -14.28 -0.40 7.64
N LEU A 41 -13.90 0.82 7.98
CA LEU A 41 -12.79 1.49 7.33
C LEU A 41 -11.45 0.84 7.65
N GLU A 42 -11.25 0.41 8.90
CA GLU A 42 -10.04 -0.33 9.25
C GLU A 42 -9.87 -1.58 8.39
N ALA A 43 -10.96 -2.33 8.23
CA ALA A 43 -10.91 -3.55 7.42
C ALA A 43 -10.52 -3.25 5.98
N HIS A 44 -11.10 -2.22 5.40
CA HIS A 44 -10.79 -1.83 4.01
C HIS A 44 -9.34 -1.37 3.87
N ILE A 45 -8.87 -0.55 4.80
CA ILE A 45 -7.51 -0.03 4.72
C ILE A 45 -6.49 -1.16 4.93
N ARG A 46 -6.74 -2.05 5.88
CA ARG A 46 -5.84 -3.20 6.09
C ARG A 46 -5.80 -4.11 4.88
N GLY A 47 -6.94 -4.31 4.22
CA GLY A 47 -7.00 -5.07 2.99
C GLY A 47 -6.19 -4.41 1.88
N ALA A 48 -6.27 -3.08 1.77
CA ALA A 48 -5.50 -2.33 0.79
C ALA A 48 -4.00 -2.44 1.06
N ILE A 49 -3.59 -2.33 2.32
CA ILE A 49 -2.19 -2.48 2.70
C ILE A 49 -1.67 -3.86 2.32
N ARG A 50 -2.46 -4.89 2.60
CA ARG A 50 -2.09 -6.26 2.23
C ARG A 50 -1.88 -6.40 0.73
N GLU A 51 -2.81 -5.86 -0.05
CA GLU A 51 -2.72 -5.92 -1.50
C GLU A 51 -1.47 -5.19 -2.00
N ILE A 52 -1.18 -4.03 -1.46
CA ILE A 52 -0.01 -3.26 -1.84
C ILE A 52 1.27 -4.04 -1.53
N ASN A 53 1.33 -4.67 -0.36
CA ASN A 53 2.48 -5.47 0.02
C ASN A 53 2.67 -6.67 -0.91
N GLU A 54 1.59 -7.28 -1.35
CA GLU A 54 1.66 -8.38 -2.31
C GLU A 54 2.22 -7.89 -3.64
N GLN A 55 1.80 -6.72 -4.10
CA GLN A 55 2.32 -6.13 -5.33
C GLN A 55 3.81 -5.83 -5.22
N ILE A 56 4.22 -5.28 -4.07
CA ILE A 56 5.64 -4.99 -3.84
C ILE A 56 6.46 -6.27 -3.88
N THR A 57 6.00 -7.30 -3.18
CA THR A 57 6.69 -8.60 -3.15
C THR A 57 6.82 -9.18 -4.54
N GLU A 58 5.76 -9.11 -5.33
CA GLU A 58 5.75 -9.63 -6.69
C GLU A 58 6.77 -8.90 -7.56
N LEU A 59 6.81 -7.57 -7.46
CA LEU A 59 7.77 -6.78 -8.24
C LEU A 59 9.21 -7.05 -7.84
N VAL A 60 9.47 -7.19 -6.55
CA VAL A 60 10.81 -7.52 -6.06
C VAL A 60 11.23 -8.87 -6.58
N SER A 61 10.32 -9.85 -6.60
CA SER A 61 10.61 -11.17 -7.17
C SER A 61 10.96 -11.07 -8.65
N GLN A 62 10.25 -10.25 -9.39
CA GLN A 62 10.53 -10.05 -10.81
C GLN A 62 11.92 -9.46 -11.03
N ARG A 63 12.33 -8.54 -10.18
CA ARG A 63 13.64 -7.90 -10.30
C ARG A 63 14.79 -8.88 -10.09
N ARG A 64 14.57 -9.93 -9.34
CA ARG A 64 15.62 -10.91 -9.03
C ARG A 64 15.87 -11.91 -10.15
N ARG A 65 15.02 -11.94 -11.14
CA ARG A 65 15.16 -12.87 -12.28
C ARG A 65 16.02 -12.29 -13.44
#